data_86c7521cec5b65908e757bcc485ba07a
#
_entry.id   86c7521cec5b65908e757bcc485ba07a
#
_cell.length_a   1.000
_cell.length_b   1.000
_cell.length_c   1.000
_cell.angle_alpha   90.00
_cell.angle_beta   90.00
_cell.angle_gamma   90.00
#
_symmetry.space_group_name_H-M   'P 1'
#
loop_
_entity.id
_entity.type
_entity.pdbx_description
1 polymer ?
#
loop_
_entity_poly.entity_id
_entity_poly.type
_entity_poly.pdbx_seq_one_letter_code
_entity_poly.pdbx_strand_id
1 'polypeptide(L)'
;LNTVLHILFVIMSVVFIYPILLTLAISFTDEATLANYGYSIWPQKWSLDGYRFALSGNGIVNAYKVTIAASVCGTLLSVFIMLLYAYPLSRKDFKHRTGFTFYAYFTTLFSGGLVPWYIVCTKMLHLNNTFWALFVPSLVGSFNILILRTFIKGTIPFEIIESAKIDGSSEFGIFFKMIIPLSKAGIATIGLFQLLGYWNDYYLPMMLITNKNLFNLQYYLQSIFLDMEALTSGQYGSAAMASAVNIPKETT
;
A
#
# COMPACT_ATOMS: atom_id res chain seq x y z
N LEU A 1 8.57 -11.79 37.63
CA LEU A 1 7.75 -11.04 36.68
C LEU A 1 8.34 -11.07 35.27
N ASN A 2 9.64 -10.80 35.08
CA ASN A 2 10.31 -10.77 33.78
C ASN A 2 10.25 -12.14 33.08
N THR A 3 10.49 -13.27 33.80
CA THR A 3 10.45 -14.62 33.22
C THR A 3 9.05 -14.96 32.67
N VAL A 4 7.98 -14.62 33.42
CA VAL A 4 6.62 -14.85 32.98
C VAL A 4 6.29 -14.01 31.72
N LEU A 5 6.73 -12.76 31.68
CA LEU A 5 6.58 -11.91 30.50
C LEU A 5 7.32 -12.46 29.28
N HIS A 6 8.56 -12.95 29.45
CA HIS A 6 9.30 -13.56 28.34
C HIS A 6 8.61 -14.82 27.81
N ILE A 7 8.11 -15.71 28.69
CA ILE A 7 7.37 -16.90 28.28
C ILE A 7 6.10 -16.49 27.49
N LEU A 8 5.35 -15.50 27.98
CA LEU A 8 4.15 -15.01 27.33
C LEU A 8 4.47 -14.45 25.93
N PHE A 9 5.52 -13.62 25.79
CA PHE A 9 5.92 -13.08 24.50
C PHE A 9 6.41 -14.17 23.53
N VAL A 10 7.11 -15.18 24.00
CA VAL A 10 7.53 -16.33 23.18
C VAL A 10 6.30 -17.08 22.67
N ILE A 11 5.33 -17.38 23.54
CA ILE A 11 4.08 -18.06 23.12
C ILE A 11 3.35 -17.21 22.09
N MET A 12 3.16 -15.91 22.34
CA MET A 12 2.52 -15.01 21.38
C MET A 12 3.25 -15.00 20.03
N SER A 13 4.59 -14.93 20.05
CA SER A 13 5.39 -14.94 18.81
C SER A 13 5.19 -16.24 18.02
N VAL A 14 5.16 -17.38 18.68
CA VAL A 14 4.91 -18.69 18.03
C VAL A 14 3.51 -18.71 17.41
N VAL A 15 2.48 -18.23 18.12
CA VAL A 15 1.10 -18.15 17.60
C VAL A 15 1.01 -17.26 16.36
N PHE A 16 1.72 -16.12 16.32
CA PHE A 16 1.71 -15.22 15.16
C PHE A 16 2.53 -15.78 13.97
N ILE A 17 3.59 -16.53 14.24
CA ILE A 17 4.43 -17.12 13.19
C ILE A 17 3.75 -18.36 12.57
N TYR A 18 2.94 -19.10 13.35
CA TYR A 18 2.32 -20.35 12.92
C TYR A 18 1.54 -20.22 11.59
N PRO A 19 0.59 -19.27 11.40
CA PRO A 19 -0.14 -19.15 10.13
C PRO A 19 0.75 -18.82 8.95
N ILE A 20 1.85 -18.08 9.15
CA ILE A 20 2.82 -17.75 8.09
C ILE A 20 3.54 -19.02 7.64
N LEU A 21 4.02 -19.83 8.60
CA LEU A 21 4.68 -21.10 8.30
C LEU A 21 3.72 -22.09 7.63
N LEU A 22 2.46 -22.13 8.09
CA LEU A 22 1.43 -22.97 7.49
C LEU A 22 1.18 -22.59 6.03
N THR A 23 1.00 -21.29 5.74
CA THR A 23 0.82 -20.79 4.36
C THR A 23 2.01 -21.13 3.48
N LEU A 24 3.24 -20.96 3.97
CA LEU A 24 4.45 -21.37 3.26
C LEU A 24 4.46 -22.88 2.98
N ALA A 25 4.15 -23.72 3.97
CA ALA A 25 4.11 -25.17 3.80
C ALA A 25 3.05 -25.59 2.75
N ILE A 26 1.87 -25.00 2.81
CA ILE A 26 0.78 -25.24 1.83
C ILE A 26 1.24 -24.86 0.42
N SER A 27 1.90 -23.71 0.23
CA SER A 27 2.35 -23.25 -1.09
C SER A 27 3.35 -24.20 -1.78
N PHE A 28 4.04 -25.04 -0.99
CA PHE A 28 4.97 -26.07 -1.48
C PHE A 28 4.37 -27.48 -1.48
N THR A 29 3.09 -27.65 -1.18
CA THR A 29 2.44 -28.96 -1.09
C THR A 29 1.67 -29.27 -2.38
N ASP A 30 1.71 -30.54 -2.83
CA ASP A 30 0.93 -31.03 -3.95
C ASP A 30 -0.59 -30.95 -3.67
N GLU A 31 -1.35 -30.43 -4.64
CA GLU A 31 -2.79 -30.15 -4.45
C GLU A 31 -3.61 -31.40 -4.17
N ALA A 32 -3.31 -32.53 -4.83
CA ALA A 32 -3.99 -33.79 -4.54
C ALA A 32 -3.75 -34.26 -3.09
N THR A 33 -2.59 -33.97 -2.55
CA THR A 33 -2.23 -34.27 -1.16
C THR A 33 -3.01 -33.37 -0.20
N LEU A 34 -3.12 -32.07 -0.50
CA LEU A 34 -3.92 -31.13 0.31
C LEU A 34 -5.40 -31.53 0.34
N ALA A 35 -5.97 -31.92 -0.79
CA ALA A 35 -7.36 -32.34 -0.87
C ALA A 35 -7.65 -33.61 -0.07
N ASN A 36 -6.71 -34.56 0.01
CA ASN A 36 -6.89 -35.85 0.69
C ASN A 36 -6.54 -35.83 2.20
N TYR A 37 -5.50 -35.08 2.58
CA TYR A 37 -4.93 -35.13 3.94
C TYR A 37 -5.10 -33.81 4.71
N GLY A 38 -5.59 -32.75 4.05
CA GLY A 38 -5.75 -31.43 4.67
C GLY A 38 -4.43 -30.65 4.85
N TYR A 39 -4.52 -29.57 5.59
CA TYR A 39 -3.40 -28.64 5.79
C TYR A 39 -2.42 -29.14 6.86
N SER A 40 -1.12 -29.15 6.55
CA SER A 40 -0.05 -29.54 7.45
C SER A 40 1.17 -28.63 7.31
N ILE A 41 1.85 -28.36 8.43
CA ILE A 41 3.12 -27.60 8.42
C ILE A 41 4.24 -28.37 7.67
N TRP A 42 4.17 -29.70 7.65
CA TRP A 42 5.16 -30.52 6.96
C TRP A 42 4.53 -31.12 5.71
N PRO A 43 4.94 -30.69 4.48
CA PRO A 43 4.41 -31.24 3.23
C PRO A 43 4.71 -32.76 3.14
N GLN A 44 3.68 -33.56 2.92
CA GLN A 44 3.88 -34.98 2.66
C GLN A 44 4.46 -35.23 1.26
N LYS A 45 4.10 -34.39 0.30
CA LYS A 45 4.64 -34.40 -1.06
C LYS A 45 4.92 -32.98 -1.50
N TRP A 46 6.18 -32.68 -1.78
CA TRP A 46 6.63 -31.37 -2.25
C TRP A 46 6.29 -31.18 -3.72
N SER A 47 5.69 -30.05 -4.07
CA SER A 47 5.40 -29.63 -5.43
C SER A 47 5.62 -28.12 -5.59
N LEU A 48 6.03 -27.73 -6.82
CA LEU A 48 6.10 -26.34 -7.26
C LEU A 48 5.05 -26.04 -8.34
N ASP A 49 4.08 -26.92 -8.52
CA ASP A 49 3.11 -26.81 -9.62
C ASP A 49 2.23 -25.57 -9.47
N GLY A 50 1.85 -25.18 -8.24
CA GLY A 50 1.15 -23.91 -7.98
C GLY A 50 1.97 -22.70 -8.47
N TYR A 51 3.28 -22.67 -8.16
CA TYR A 51 4.17 -21.59 -8.63
C TYR A 51 4.36 -21.60 -10.15
N ARG A 52 4.52 -22.78 -10.76
CA ARG A 52 4.61 -22.92 -12.21
C ARG A 52 3.33 -22.44 -12.89
N PHE A 53 2.18 -22.83 -12.38
CA PHE A 53 0.89 -22.36 -12.87
C PHE A 53 0.76 -20.84 -12.76
N ALA A 54 1.04 -20.27 -11.60
CA ALA A 54 0.97 -18.82 -11.35
C ALA A 54 1.90 -18.04 -12.29
N LEU A 55 3.12 -18.55 -12.54
CA LEU A 55 4.11 -17.90 -13.40
C LEU A 55 3.97 -18.23 -14.90
N SER A 56 3.21 -19.25 -15.26
CA SER A 56 2.98 -19.63 -16.67
C SER A 56 2.17 -18.60 -17.44
N GLY A 57 1.33 -17.83 -16.75
CA GLY A 57 0.59 -16.71 -17.31
C GLY A 57 1.34 -15.37 -17.13
N ASN A 58 1.25 -14.49 -18.14
CA ASN A 58 1.83 -13.14 -18.03
C ASN A 58 1.07 -12.24 -17.03
N GLY A 59 -0.07 -12.67 -16.51
CA GLY A 59 -0.95 -11.86 -15.67
C GLY A 59 -0.30 -11.44 -14.34
N ILE A 60 0.20 -12.41 -13.57
CA ILE A 60 0.80 -12.16 -12.26
C ILE A 60 2.12 -11.36 -12.37
N VAL A 61 2.94 -11.68 -13.40
CA VAL A 61 4.19 -10.96 -13.65
C VAL A 61 3.91 -9.49 -14.02
N ASN A 62 2.89 -9.25 -14.84
CA ASN A 62 2.47 -7.90 -15.17
C ASN A 62 1.90 -7.17 -13.95
N ALA A 63 1.08 -7.83 -13.14
CA ALA A 63 0.54 -7.28 -11.91
C ALA A 63 1.64 -6.87 -10.91
N TYR A 64 2.71 -7.66 -10.75
CA TYR A 64 3.88 -7.28 -9.98
C TYR A 64 4.57 -6.02 -10.53
N LYS A 65 4.78 -5.93 -11.84
CA LYS A 65 5.38 -4.74 -12.47
C LYS A 65 4.54 -3.49 -12.21
N VAL A 66 3.23 -3.59 -12.37
CA VAL A 66 2.29 -2.49 -12.11
C VAL A 66 2.33 -2.08 -10.65
N THR A 67 2.30 -3.05 -9.72
CA THR A 67 2.38 -2.77 -8.27
C THR A 67 3.68 -2.07 -7.89
N ILE A 68 4.82 -2.59 -8.32
CA ILE A 68 6.12 -1.98 -8.03
C ILE A 68 6.17 -0.55 -8.58
N ALA A 69 5.80 -0.36 -9.84
CA ALA A 69 5.80 0.96 -10.46
C ALA A 69 4.86 1.93 -9.75
N ALA A 70 3.61 1.54 -9.46
CA ALA A 70 2.64 2.38 -8.77
C ALA A 70 3.07 2.70 -7.33
N SER A 71 3.58 1.71 -6.59
CA SER A 71 4.04 1.90 -5.21
C SER A 71 5.26 2.82 -5.13
N VAL A 72 6.24 2.65 -6.00
CA VAL A 72 7.45 3.51 -6.01
C VAL A 72 7.10 4.94 -6.46
N CYS A 73 6.44 5.09 -7.61
CA CYS A 73 6.06 6.40 -8.14
C CYS A 73 5.10 7.14 -7.20
N GLY A 74 4.09 6.42 -6.69
CA GLY A 74 3.11 6.96 -5.75
C GLY A 74 3.77 7.42 -4.45
N THR A 75 4.65 6.60 -3.87
CA THR A 75 5.36 6.95 -2.62
C THR A 75 6.26 8.17 -2.80
N LEU A 76 7.09 8.19 -3.83
CA LEU A 76 8.00 9.32 -4.06
C LEU A 76 7.23 10.63 -4.26
N LEU A 77 6.20 10.62 -5.10
CA LEU A 77 5.39 11.80 -5.36
C LEU A 77 4.59 12.22 -4.13
N SER A 78 3.98 11.27 -3.43
CA SER A 78 3.20 11.50 -2.21
C SER A 78 4.05 12.15 -1.10
N VAL A 79 5.20 11.55 -0.79
CA VAL A 79 6.11 12.07 0.24
C VAL A 79 6.62 13.46 -0.12
N PHE A 80 6.97 13.67 -1.40
CA PHE A 80 7.43 14.97 -1.87
C PHE A 80 6.36 16.06 -1.71
N ILE A 81 5.12 15.81 -2.15
CA ILE A 81 4.01 16.76 -2.01
C ILE A 81 3.69 17.02 -0.54
N MET A 82 3.63 15.96 0.29
CA MET A 82 3.35 16.11 1.72
C MET A 82 4.45 16.89 2.44
N LEU A 83 5.73 16.73 2.05
CA LEU A 83 6.83 17.53 2.60
C LEU A 83 6.73 19.00 2.20
N LEU A 84 6.43 19.28 0.91
CA LEU A 84 6.22 20.64 0.44
C LEU A 84 5.09 21.35 1.21
N TYR A 85 4.06 20.60 1.59
CA TYR A 85 2.97 21.13 2.39
C TYR A 85 3.32 21.25 3.89
N ALA A 86 3.99 20.24 4.46
CA ALA A 86 4.33 20.18 5.88
C ALA A 86 5.40 21.21 6.31
N TYR A 87 6.37 21.49 5.44
CA TYR A 87 7.47 22.43 5.73
C TYR A 87 6.98 23.83 6.09
N PRO A 88 6.23 24.56 5.25
CA PRO A 88 5.73 25.87 5.62
C PRO A 88 4.83 25.84 6.87
N LEU A 89 4.06 24.78 7.08
CA LEU A 89 3.23 24.63 8.28
C LEU A 89 4.04 24.43 9.57
N SER A 90 5.26 23.92 9.47
CA SER A 90 6.16 23.75 10.62
C SER A 90 6.77 25.07 11.11
N ARG A 91 6.78 26.09 10.26
CA ARG A 91 7.46 27.38 10.49
C ARG A 91 6.64 28.33 11.35
N LYS A 92 7.34 29.04 12.27
CA LYS A 92 6.71 30.06 13.14
C LYS A 92 6.38 31.35 12.39
N ASP A 93 7.19 31.72 11.41
CA ASP A 93 7.09 32.94 10.60
C ASP A 93 6.04 32.87 9.48
N PHE A 94 5.49 31.69 9.18
CA PHE A 94 4.42 31.56 8.18
C PHE A 94 3.07 32.03 8.73
N LYS A 95 2.63 33.20 8.32
CA LYS A 95 1.44 33.91 8.84
C LYS A 95 0.15 33.06 8.75
N HIS A 96 -0.03 32.30 7.67
CA HIS A 96 -1.26 31.56 7.39
C HIS A 96 -1.22 30.10 7.87
N ARG A 97 -0.20 29.67 8.62
CA ARG A 97 0.01 28.27 9.05
C ARG A 97 -1.21 27.65 9.74
N THR A 98 -1.93 28.43 10.57
CA THR A 98 -3.08 27.92 11.31
C THR A 98 -4.25 27.59 10.38
N GLY A 99 -4.54 28.45 9.41
CA GLY A 99 -5.61 28.22 8.41
C GLY A 99 -5.34 27.00 7.54
N PHE A 100 -4.11 26.88 7.02
CA PHE A 100 -3.73 25.70 6.22
C PHE A 100 -3.66 24.42 7.03
N THR A 101 -3.24 24.49 8.31
CA THR A 101 -3.31 23.34 9.22
C THR A 101 -4.75 22.92 9.47
N PHE A 102 -5.65 23.90 9.72
CA PHE A 102 -7.06 23.63 9.89
C PHE A 102 -7.67 23.00 8.63
N TYR A 103 -7.34 23.52 7.44
CA TYR A 103 -7.80 22.95 6.18
C TYR A 103 -7.38 21.47 6.03
N ALA A 104 -6.11 21.15 6.30
CA ALA A 104 -5.65 19.77 6.26
C ALA A 104 -6.39 18.89 7.30
N TYR A 105 -6.62 19.40 8.51
CA TYR A 105 -7.36 18.69 9.55
C TYR A 105 -8.83 18.52 9.19
N PHE A 106 -9.46 19.53 8.63
CA PHE A 106 -10.86 19.52 8.22
C PHE A 106 -11.15 18.40 7.22
N THR A 107 -10.26 18.16 6.26
CA THR A 107 -10.43 17.08 5.28
C THR A 107 -10.35 15.67 5.87
N THR A 108 -9.83 15.50 7.09
CA THR A 108 -9.88 14.21 7.80
C THR A 108 -11.22 13.95 8.48
N LEU A 109 -11.94 15.02 8.84
CA LEU A 109 -13.22 14.94 9.55
C LEU A 109 -14.43 14.85 8.62
N PHE A 110 -14.31 15.43 7.43
CA PHE A 110 -15.41 15.52 6.47
C PHE A 110 -15.04 14.83 5.16
N SER A 111 -15.83 13.83 4.79
CA SER A 111 -15.75 13.14 3.51
C SER A 111 -16.95 13.46 2.67
N GLY A 112 -16.75 13.72 1.38
CA GLY A 112 -17.84 13.90 0.41
C GLY A 112 -18.59 12.60 0.07
N GLY A 113 -18.08 11.45 0.54
CA GLY A 113 -18.62 10.14 0.20
C GLY A 113 -18.07 9.55 -1.10
N LEU A 114 -18.43 8.28 -1.34
CA LEU A 114 -17.90 7.49 -2.45
C LEU A 114 -18.33 8.06 -3.83
N VAL A 115 -19.60 8.40 -3.99
CA VAL A 115 -20.15 8.82 -5.30
C VAL A 115 -19.54 10.13 -5.78
N PRO A 116 -19.49 11.23 -5.00
CA PRO A 116 -18.79 12.45 -5.39
C PRO A 116 -17.31 12.22 -5.68
N TRP A 117 -16.62 11.43 -4.84
CA TRP A 117 -15.23 11.07 -5.07
C TRP A 117 -15.03 10.37 -6.42
N TYR A 118 -15.87 9.38 -6.73
CA TYR A 118 -15.81 8.65 -8.00
C TYR A 118 -16.04 9.55 -9.21
N ILE A 119 -17.02 10.47 -9.11
CA ILE A 119 -17.30 11.44 -10.18
C ILE A 119 -16.08 12.36 -10.41
N VAL A 120 -15.46 12.85 -9.34
CA VAL A 120 -14.24 13.68 -9.45
C VAL A 120 -13.11 12.88 -10.13
N CYS A 121 -12.84 11.67 -9.70
CA CYS A 121 -11.78 10.84 -10.29
C CYS A 121 -12.04 10.53 -11.77
N THR A 122 -13.28 10.18 -12.14
CA THR A 122 -13.59 9.69 -13.50
C THR A 122 -13.94 10.79 -14.47
N LYS A 123 -14.72 11.82 -14.05
CA LYS A 123 -15.25 12.87 -14.94
C LYS A 123 -14.42 14.15 -14.95
N MET A 124 -13.84 14.52 -13.81
CA MET A 124 -13.05 15.76 -13.71
C MET A 124 -11.56 15.50 -13.97
N LEU A 125 -10.99 14.47 -13.33
CA LEU A 125 -9.57 14.14 -13.44
C LEU A 125 -9.26 13.14 -14.56
N HIS A 126 -10.27 12.54 -15.17
CA HIS A 126 -10.15 11.54 -16.26
C HIS A 126 -9.16 10.41 -15.94
N LEU A 127 -9.15 9.94 -14.68
CA LEU A 127 -8.23 8.91 -14.22
C LEU A 127 -8.65 7.50 -14.62
N ASN A 128 -9.90 7.30 -15.08
CA ASN A 128 -10.43 5.97 -15.41
C ASN A 128 -9.53 5.21 -16.40
N ASN A 129 -9.18 3.96 -16.08
CA ASN A 129 -8.30 3.11 -16.88
C ASN A 129 -6.91 3.69 -17.18
N THR A 130 -6.36 4.50 -16.27
CA THR A 130 -5.01 5.05 -16.38
C THR A 130 -4.11 4.53 -15.27
N PHE A 131 -2.80 4.49 -15.50
CA PHE A 131 -1.81 4.16 -14.48
C PHE A 131 -1.86 5.12 -13.27
N TRP A 132 -2.19 6.39 -13.51
CA TRP A 132 -2.32 7.44 -12.50
C TRP A 132 -3.46 7.17 -11.50
N ALA A 133 -4.49 6.43 -11.91
CA ALA A 133 -5.59 6.04 -11.03
C ALA A 133 -5.13 5.23 -9.82
N LEU A 134 -4.00 4.52 -9.93
CA LEU A 134 -3.47 3.66 -8.88
C LEU A 134 -2.89 4.40 -7.68
N PHE A 135 -2.59 5.70 -7.81
CA PHE A 135 -1.98 6.43 -6.70
C PHE A 135 -2.41 7.91 -6.59
N VAL A 136 -2.82 8.58 -7.67
CA VAL A 136 -3.18 10.02 -7.61
C VAL A 136 -4.30 10.32 -6.60
N PRO A 137 -5.38 9.53 -6.50
CA PRO A 137 -6.45 9.82 -5.54
C PRO A 137 -6.02 9.77 -4.07
N SER A 138 -4.93 9.07 -3.75
CA SER A 138 -4.41 8.88 -2.39
C SER A 138 -3.04 9.54 -2.15
N LEU A 139 -2.59 10.44 -3.06
CA LEU A 139 -1.30 11.11 -2.95
C LEU A 139 -1.13 11.90 -1.65
N VAL A 140 -2.20 12.50 -1.15
CA VAL A 140 -2.14 13.43 -0.02
C VAL A 140 -2.91 12.88 1.16
N GLY A 141 -2.18 12.41 2.16
CA GLY A 141 -2.74 12.01 3.45
C GLY A 141 -2.59 13.14 4.47
N SER A 142 -3.69 13.79 4.86
CA SER A 142 -3.66 14.91 5.81
C SER A 142 -3.05 14.52 7.16
N PHE A 143 -3.30 13.31 7.64
CA PHE A 143 -2.69 12.78 8.86
C PHE A 143 -1.14 12.69 8.74
N ASN A 144 -0.64 12.20 7.61
CA ASN A 144 0.79 12.10 7.34
C ASN A 144 1.46 13.49 7.23
N ILE A 145 0.76 14.48 6.67
CA ILE A 145 1.21 15.88 6.67
C ILE A 145 1.39 16.40 8.10
N LEU A 146 0.44 16.13 9.00
CA LEU A 146 0.52 16.58 10.39
C LEU A 146 1.66 15.88 11.14
N ILE A 147 1.91 14.60 10.87
CA ILE A 147 3.07 13.90 11.43
C ILE A 147 4.36 14.53 10.94
N LEU A 148 4.53 14.72 9.62
CA LEU A 148 5.72 15.36 9.05
C LEU A 148 5.95 16.77 9.60
N ARG A 149 4.88 17.58 9.66
CA ARG A 149 4.93 18.91 10.27
C ARG A 149 5.45 18.86 11.71
N THR A 150 4.90 17.95 12.52
CA THR A 150 5.27 17.81 13.93
C THR A 150 6.71 17.33 14.06
N PHE A 151 7.12 16.39 13.22
CA PHE A 151 8.50 15.88 13.15
C PHE A 151 9.49 17.01 12.80
N ILE A 152 9.24 17.76 11.73
CA ILE A 152 10.09 18.87 11.29
C ILE A 152 10.21 19.91 12.42
N LYS A 153 9.07 20.31 13.01
CA LYS A 153 9.03 21.29 14.10
C LYS A 153 9.80 20.85 15.36
N GLY A 154 9.78 19.54 15.67
CA GLY A 154 10.45 18.99 16.85
C GLY A 154 11.94 18.69 16.63
N THR A 155 12.33 18.41 15.40
CA THR A 155 13.70 17.97 15.06
C THR A 155 14.59 19.13 14.62
N ILE A 156 14.03 20.14 13.93
CA ILE A 156 14.80 21.23 13.35
C ILE A 156 14.55 22.52 14.13
N PRO A 157 15.55 23.01 14.91
CA PRO A 157 15.47 24.29 15.59
C PRO A 157 15.24 25.43 14.60
N PHE A 158 14.40 26.38 14.97
CA PHE A 158 14.06 27.50 14.10
C PHE A 158 15.27 28.39 13.79
N GLU A 159 16.19 28.48 14.73
CA GLU A 159 17.44 29.24 14.65
C GLU A 159 18.34 28.81 13.49
N ILE A 160 18.33 27.52 13.14
CA ILE A 160 19.06 26.99 11.98
C ILE A 160 18.50 27.57 10.67
N ILE A 161 17.18 27.69 10.58
CA ILE A 161 16.50 28.26 9.41
C ILE A 161 16.76 29.77 9.34
N GLU A 162 16.76 30.47 10.47
CA GLU A 162 17.08 31.91 10.52
C GLU A 162 18.51 32.19 10.10
N SER A 163 19.49 31.43 10.61
CA SER A 163 20.91 31.56 10.22
C SER A 163 21.07 31.37 8.71
N ALA A 164 20.45 30.34 8.13
CA ALA A 164 20.51 30.11 6.69
C ALA A 164 19.90 31.26 5.87
N LYS A 165 18.87 31.92 6.37
CA LYS A 165 18.30 33.12 5.74
C LYS A 165 19.22 34.32 5.82
N ILE A 166 19.88 34.53 6.96
CA ILE A 166 20.90 35.59 7.13
C ILE A 166 22.06 35.39 6.15
N ASP A 167 22.45 34.11 5.94
CA ASP A 167 23.48 33.70 4.94
C ASP A 167 22.99 33.82 3.48
N GLY A 168 21.78 34.34 3.24
CA GLY A 168 21.23 34.57 1.90
C GLY A 168 20.66 33.33 1.21
N SER A 169 20.43 32.23 1.93
CA SER A 169 19.83 31.02 1.35
C SER A 169 18.38 31.25 0.97
N SER A 170 18.01 30.87 -0.24
CA SER A 170 16.60 30.88 -0.70
C SER A 170 15.76 29.83 0.04
N GLU A 171 14.43 30.02 0.07
CA GLU A 171 13.50 29.06 0.69
C GLU A 171 13.61 27.64 0.08
N PHE A 172 13.78 27.53 -1.23
CA PHE A 172 14.04 26.24 -1.89
C PHE A 172 15.40 25.67 -1.51
N GLY A 173 16.43 26.54 -1.36
CA GLY A 173 17.74 26.12 -0.88
C GLY A 173 17.67 25.51 0.53
N ILE A 174 16.97 26.16 1.44
CA ILE A 174 16.72 25.66 2.80
C ILE A 174 15.95 24.34 2.76
N PHE A 175 14.90 24.25 1.94
CA PHE A 175 14.08 23.04 1.83
C PHE A 175 14.91 21.83 1.36
N PHE A 176 15.62 21.94 0.22
CA PHE A 176 16.35 20.81 -0.35
C PHE A 176 17.66 20.49 0.39
N LYS A 177 18.42 21.51 0.86
CA LYS A 177 19.74 21.30 1.44
C LYS A 177 19.71 21.07 2.96
N MET A 178 18.62 21.49 3.63
CA MET A 178 18.54 21.40 5.10
C MET A 178 17.34 20.57 5.56
N ILE A 179 16.12 20.93 5.15
CA ILE A 179 14.91 20.28 5.66
C ILE A 179 14.86 18.81 5.24
N ILE A 180 15.04 18.49 3.97
CA ILE A 180 15.01 17.09 3.50
C ILE A 180 16.10 16.26 4.19
N PRO A 181 17.40 16.66 4.22
CA PRO A 181 18.42 15.87 4.88
C PRO A 181 18.24 15.71 6.39
N LEU A 182 17.78 16.74 7.10
CA LEU A 182 17.55 16.67 8.54
C LEU A 182 16.27 15.90 8.90
N SER A 183 15.33 15.77 7.97
CA SER A 183 14.06 15.05 8.18
C SER A 183 14.09 13.62 7.66
N LYS A 184 15.23 13.03 7.31
CA LYS A 184 15.34 11.70 6.71
C LYS A 184 14.56 10.62 7.47
N ALA A 185 14.61 10.61 8.81
CA ALA A 185 13.89 9.62 9.60
C ALA A 185 12.37 9.75 9.46
N GLY A 186 11.83 10.97 9.52
CA GLY A 186 10.41 11.23 9.29
C GLY A 186 9.97 10.90 7.87
N ILE A 187 10.81 11.27 6.88
CA ILE A 187 10.59 10.94 5.46
C ILE A 187 10.55 9.42 5.25
N ALA A 188 11.49 8.68 5.81
CA ALA A 188 11.56 7.23 5.69
C ALA A 188 10.33 6.56 6.33
N THR A 189 9.90 7.04 7.51
CA THR A 189 8.72 6.50 8.20
C THR A 189 7.45 6.71 7.38
N ILE A 190 7.19 7.93 6.92
CA ILE A 190 6.00 8.21 6.09
C ILE A 190 6.11 7.54 4.73
N GLY A 191 7.32 7.49 4.16
CA GLY A 191 7.59 6.77 2.91
C GLY A 191 7.25 5.28 3.03
N LEU A 192 7.62 4.63 4.13
CA LEU A 192 7.28 3.24 4.39
C LEU A 192 5.76 3.04 4.50
N PHE A 193 5.05 3.91 5.22
CA PHE A 193 3.59 3.81 5.34
C PHE A 193 2.90 3.98 3.98
N GLN A 194 3.34 4.94 3.18
CA GLN A 194 2.79 5.15 1.83
C GLN A 194 3.12 3.98 0.89
N LEU A 195 4.34 3.46 0.94
CA LEU A 195 4.75 2.30 0.14
C LEU A 195 3.88 1.08 0.43
N LEU A 196 3.70 0.76 1.72
CA LEU A 196 2.84 -0.33 2.16
C LEU A 196 1.37 -0.08 1.81
N GLY A 197 0.91 1.16 1.91
CA GLY A 197 -0.43 1.56 1.51
C GLY A 197 -0.69 1.27 0.03
N TYR A 198 0.17 1.73 -0.86
CA TYR A 198 0.06 1.48 -2.30
C TYR A 198 0.26 0.01 -2.68
N TRP A 199 1.18 -0.67 -2.00
CA TRP A 199 1.42 -2.10 -2.24
C TRP A 199 0.19 -2.96 -1.93
N ASN A 200 -0.51 -2.65 -0.84
CA ASN A 200 -1.66 -3.41 -0.38
C ASN A 200 -3.01 -2.89 -0.90
N ASP A 201 -3.01 -1.86 -1.74
CA ASP A 201 -4.25 -1.27 -2.24
C ASP A 201 -4.86 -2.14 -3.34
N TYR A 202 -6.05 -2.64 -3.09
CA TYR A 202 -6.92 -3.27 -4.10
C TYR A 202 -8.12 -2.40 -4.45
N TYR A 203 -8.40 -1.36 -3.63
CA TYR A 203 -9.62 -0.59 -3.74
C TYR A 203 -9.61 0.39 -4.92
N LEU A 204 -8.53 1.14 -5.11
CA LEU A 204 -8.41 2.07 -6.23
C LEU A 204 -8.51 1.37 -7.58
N PRO A 205 -7.77 0.27 -7.85
CA PRO A 205 -7.93 -0.44 -9.10
C PRO A 205 -9.31 -1.07 -9.25
N MET A 206 -9.93 -1.59 -8.21
CA MET A 206 -11.30 -2.13 -8.25
C MET A 206 -12.31 -1.06 -8.71
N MET A 207 -12.15 0.19 -8.26
CA MET A 207 -13.07 1.28 -8.59
C MET A 207 -12.80 1.94 -9.94
N LEU A 208 -11.54 2.03 -10.35
CA LEU A 208 -11.12 2.90 -11.45
C LEU A 208 -10.53 2.16 -12.66
N ILE A 209 -10.19 0.86 -12.53
CA ILE A 209 -9.50 0.11 -13.57
C ILE A 209 -10.35 -1.07 -14.04
N THR A 210 -10.60 -1.13 -15.35
CA THR A 210 -11.22 -2.28 -16.02
C THR A 210 -10.25 -3.01 -16.94
N ASN A 211 -9.14 -2.37 -17.31
CA ASN A 211 -8.11 -2.94 -18.16
C ASN A 211 -7.21 -3.89 -17.34
N LYS A 212 -7.26 -5.19 -17.62
CA LYS A 212 -6.47 -6.23 -16.94
C LYS A 212 -4.96 -5.97 -16.95
N ASN A 213 -4.45 -5.26 -17.96
CA ASN A 213 -3.01 -4.92 -18.02
C ASN A 213 -2.57 -3.87 -16.98
N LEU A 214 -3.51 -3.19 -16.34
CA LEU A 214 -3.27 -2.20 -15.29
C LEU A 214 -3.64 -2.70 -13.90
N PHE A 215 -4.03 -3.97 -13.76
CA PHE A 215 -4.31 -4.55 -12.45
C PHE A 215 -3.02 -4.61 -11.64
N ASN A 216 -3.08 -4.11 -10.41
CA ASN A 216 -2.02 -4.36 -9.43
C ASN A 216 -2.18 -5.77 -8.83
N LEU A 217 -1.17 -6.24 -8.10
CA LEU A 217 -1.12 -7.58 -7.56
C LEU A 217 -2.31 -7.90 -6.65
N GLN A 218 -2.63 -6.99 -5.72
CA GLN A 218 -3.70 -7.21 -4.74
C GLN A 218 -5.07 -7.34 -5.42
N TYR A 219 -5.37 -6.48 -6.38
CA TYR A 219 -6.62 -6.57 -7.11
C TYR A 219 -6.65 -7.76 -8.07
N TYR A 220 -5.51 -8.10 -8.68
CA TYR A 220 -5.40 -9.29 -9.52
C TYR A 220 -5.68 -10.57 -8.72
N LEU A 221 -5.10 -10.73 -7.54
CA LEU A 221 -5.38 -11.86 -6.65
C LEU A 221 -6.82 -11.87 -6.16
N GLN A 222 -7.37 -10.70 -5.79
CA GLN A 222 -8.77 -10.57 -5.41
C GLN A 222 -9.71 -10.96 -6.55
N SER A 223 -9.40 -10.59 -7.80
CA SER A 223 -10.23 -10.96 -8.95
C SER A 223 -10.23 -12.46 -9.20
N ILE A 224 -9.08 -13.13 -9.05
CA ILE A 224 -9.00 -14.59 -9.16
C ILE A 224 -9.84 -15.26 -8.07
N PHE A 225 -9.73 -14.77 -6.83
CA PHE A 225 -10.50 -15.31 -5.70
C PHE A 225 -12.01 -15.20 -5.95
N LEU A 226 -12.49 -14.04 -6.41
CA LEU A 226 -13.91 -13.83 -6.75
C LEU A 226 -14.36 -14.71 -7.91
N ASP A 227 -13.53 -14.90 -8.93
CA ASP A 227 -13.84 -15.79 -10.05
C ASP A 227 -13.96 -17.26 -9.59
N MET A 228 -13.07 -17.69 -8.69
CA MET A 228 -13.14 -19.05 -8.09
C MET A 228 -14.39 -19.23 -7.21
N GLU A 229 -14.74 -18.24 -6.40
CA GLU A 229 -15.94 -18.27 -5.57
C GLU A 229 -17.21 -18.35 -6.44
N ALA A 230 -17.27 -17.57 -7.52
CA ALA A 230 -18.38 -17.58 -8.45
C ALA A 230 -18.52 -18.93 -9.18
N LEU A 231 -17.42 -19.62 -9.49
CA LEU A 231 -17.41 -20.96 -10.06
C LEU A 231 -17.91 -22.01 -9.06
N THR A 232 -17.50 -21.91 -7.79
CA THR A 232 -17.92 -22.87 -6.73
C THR A 232 -19.36 -22.67 -6.30
N SER A 233 -19.87 -21.44 -6.33
CA SER A 233 -21.27 -21.11 -5.97
C SER A 233 -22.30 -21.47 -7.06
N GLY A 234 -21.86 -22.00 -8.21
CA GLY A 234 -22.74 -22.42 -9.31
C GLY A 234 -23.34 -21.26 -10.12
N GLN A 235 -22.85 -20.03 -9.97
CA GLN A 235 -23.31 -18.88 -10.74
C GLN A 235 -22.95 -18.96 -12.23
N TYR A 236 -21.92 -19.77 -12.58
CA TYR A 236 -21.54 -20.03 -13.96
C TYR A 236 -22.00 -21.43 -14.37
N GLY A 237 -22.62 -21.55 -15.56
CA GLY A 237 -23.10 -22.84 -16.08
C GLY A 237 -21.98 -23.85 -16.30
N SER A 238 -22.35 -25.12 -16.49
CA SER A 238 -21.48 -26.32 -16.56
C SER A 238 -20.26 -26.20 -17.50
N ALA A 239 -20.33 -25.38 -18.54
CA ALA A 239 -19.22 -25.17 -19.49
C ALA A 239 -18.04 -24.37 -18.87
N ALA A 240 -18.32 -23.46 -17.93
CA ALA A 240 -17.28 -22.71 -17.22
C ALA A 240 -16.61 -23.55 -16.13
N MET A 241 -17.33 -24.50 -15.53
CA MET A 241 -16.77 -25.45 -14.55
C MET A 241 -15.74 -26.40 -15.18
N ALA A 242 -15.92 -26.80 -16.44
CA ALA A 242 -14.98 -27.69 -17.13
C ALA A 242 -13.61 -27.03 -17.38
N SER A 243 -13.57 -25.72 -17.60
CA SER A 243 -12.31 -24.97 -17.74
C SER A 243 -11.63 -24.63 -16.41
N ALA A 244 -12.40 -24.62 -15.31
CA ALA A 244 -11.89 -24.31 -13.97
C ALA A 244 -11.27 -25.52 -13.25
N VAL A 245 -11.53 -26.75 -13.73
CA VAL A 245 -11.01 -28.01 -13.12
C VAL A 245 -9.48 -28.06 -13.08
N ASN A 246 -8.79 -27.28 -13.91
CA ASN A 246 -7.33 -27.24 -13.96
C ASN A 246 -6.69 -26.07 -13.18
N ILE A 247 -7.47 -25.30 -12.42
CA ILE A 247 -6.92 -24.21 -11.60
C ILE A 247 -6.63 -24.77 -10.20
N PRO A 248 -5.37 -24.77 -9.74
CA PRO A 248 -5.04 -25.16 -8.38
C PRO A 248 -5.79 -24.28 -7.39
N LYS A 249 -6.62 -24.88 -6.51
CA LYS A 249 -7.51 -24.12 -5.61
C LYS A 249 -6.89 -23.80 -4.26
N GLU A 250 -5.91 -24.60 -3.86
CA GLU A 250 -5.41 -24.61 -2.48
C GLU A 250 -3.96 -24.10 -2.38
N THR A 251 -3.22 -24.00 -3.49
CA THR A 251 -1.80 -23.62 -3.53
C THR A 251 -1.53 -22.27 -4.18
N THR A 252 -2.54 -21.60 -4.74
CA THR A 252 -2.49 -20.27 -5.33
C THR A 252 -3.13 -19.23 -4.40
#